data_c5bd4aa559d6f0fe7dc3af8c2bce2535
#
_entry.id   c5bd4aa559d6f0fe7dc3af8c2bce2535
#
_cell.length_a   1.000
_cell.length_b   1.000
_cell.length_c   1.000
_cell.angle_alpha   90.00
_cell.angle_beta   90.00
_cell.angle_gamma   90.00
#
_symmetry.space_group_name_H-M   'P 1'
#
loop_
_entity.id
_entity.type
_entity.pdbx_description
1 polymer ?
#
loop_
_entity_poly.entity_id
_entity_poly.type
_entity_poly.pdbx_seq_one_letter_code
_entity_poly.pdbx_strand_id
1 'polypeptide(L)'
;MDIEPLIGLFRNSGTLHGVTHTFIGAIIIAILAAIVSPYICRLILGRFNREVEFYKVGWLSAPETASNIVIYSSAYFGTLSHVLIDSFIYYDIHPFIPFSDLNPFLNIISQDGVYYLCSVSAILGAAPWVIRKKMGNW
;
A
#
# COMPACT_ATOMS: atom_id res chain seq x y z
N MET A 1 -0.70 -4.65 6.49
CA MET A 1 0.48 -4.88 7.34
C MET A 1 0.25 -4.26 8.71
N ASP A 2 -0.41 -3.14 8.80
CA ASP A 2 -0.62 -2.35 10.03
C ASP A 2 -1.58 -2.95 11.07
N ILE A 3 -2.14 -4.13 10.82
CA ILE A 3 -2.95 -4.86 11.81
C ILE A 3 -2.08 -5.32 12.99
N GLU A 4 -0.83 -5.69 12.74
CA GLU A 4 0.11 -6.14 13.78
C GLU A 4 0.50 -5.00 14.73
N PRO A 5 0.92 -3.80 14.26
CA PRO A 5 1.08 -2.62 15.09
C PRO A 5 -0.19 -2.23 15.85
N LEU A 6 -1.35 -2.32 15.21
CA LEU A 6 -2.62 -2.01 15.86
C LEU A 6 -2.91 -2.95 17.03
N ILE A 7 -2.70 -4.26 16.86
CA ILE A 7 -2.86 -5.24 17.94
C ILE A 7 -1.81 -5.00 19.04
N GLY A 8 -0.57 -4.68 18.66
CA GLY A 8 0.51 -4.34 19.58
C GLY A 8 0.16 -3.15 20.47
N LEU A 9 -0.42 -2.11 19.86
CA LEU A 9 -0.88 -0.92 20.57
C LEU A 9 -1.99 -1.25 21.60
N PHE A 10 -2.97 -2.07 21.22
CA PHE A 10 -4.03 -2.49 22.13
C PHE A 10 -3.53 -3.38 23.28
N ARG A 11 -2.49 -4.17 23.04
CA ARG A 11 -1.87 -5.05 24.04
C ARG A 11 -0.80 -4.38 24.88
N ASN A 12 -0.47 -3.10 24.58
CA ASN A 12 0.63 -2.37 25.20
C ASN A 12 1.97 -3.13 25.12
N SER A 13 2.19 -3.81 23.98
CA SER A 13 3.45 -4.53 23.72
C SER A 13 4.54 -3.54 23.31
N GLY A 14 5.76 -3.72 23.85
CA GLY A 14 6.89 -2.82 23.56
C GLY A 14 7.41 -2.88 22.11
N THR A 15 7.09 -3.94 21.36
CA THR A 15 7.39 -4.10 19.93
C THR A 15 6.09 -4.01 19.16
N LEU A 16 6.04 -3.12 18.18
CA LEU A 16 4.84 -2.89 17.36
C LEU A 16 4.92 -3.64 16.03
N HIS A 17 6.12 -3.83 15.49
CA HIS A 17 6.34 -4.44 14.18
C HIS A 17 6.94 -5.85 14.35
N GLY A 18 6.30 -6.82 13.74
CA GLY A 18 6.71 -8.23 13.78
C GLY A 18 6.98 -8.80 12.38
N VAL A 19 6.65 -10.07 12.20
CA VAL A 19 6.96 -10.84 10.97
C VAL A 19 6.33 -10.25 9.70
N THR A 20 5.20 -9.54 9.82
CA THR A 20 4.54 -8.91 8.67
C THR A 20 5.34 -7.74 8.07
N HIS A 21 6.26 -7.14 8.84
CA HIS A 21 7.15 -6.06 8.41
C HIS A 21 8.56 -6.57 8.04
N THR A 22 8.64 -7.80 7.55
CA THR A 22 9.84 -8.37 6.90
C THR A 22 9.61 -8.47 5.40
N PHE A 23 10.67 -8.53 4.58
CA PHE A 23 10.53 -8.75 3.13
C PHE A 23 9.85 -10.10 2.80
N ILE A 24 10.11 -11.14 3.60
CA ILE A 24 9.41 -12.42 3.43
C ILE A 24 7.93 -12.27 3.77
N GLY A 25 7.61 -11.63 4.88
CA GLY A 25 6.22 -11.33 5.26
C GLY A 25 5.50 -10.49 4.20
N ALA A 26 6.18 -9.47 3.65
CA ALA A 26 5.65 -8.64 2.57
C ALA A 26 5.30 -9.46 1.31
N ILE A 27 6.14 -10.43 0.92
CA ILE A 27 5.89 -11.32 -0.22
C ILE A 27 4.64 -12.18 0.04
N ILE A 28 4.53 -12.77 1.22
CA ILE A 28 3.37 -13.59 1.59
C ILE A 28 2.09 -12.74 1.57
N ILE A 29 2.14 -11.54 2.16
CA ILE A 29 1.00 -10.62 2.18
C ILE A 29 0.65 -10.15 0.76
N ALA A 30 1.65 -9.91 -0.12
CA ALA A 30 1.41 -9.57 -1.52
C ALA A 30 0.61 -10.65 -2.24
N ILE A 31 0.98 -11.92 -2.05
CA ILE A 31 0.26 -13.06 -2.65
C ILE A 31 -1.19 -13.10 -2.14
N LEU A 32 -1.39 -13.01 -0.82
CA LEU A 32 -2.72 -13.00 -0.23
C LEU A 32 -3.56 -11.81 -0.71
N ALA A 33 -2.96 -10.62 -0.76
CA ALA A 33 -3.61 -9.42 -1.28
C ALA A 33 -3.99 -9.57 -2.75
N ALA A 34 -3.11 -10.13 -3.58
CA ALA A 34 -3.39 -10.37 -5.00
C ALA A 34 -4.55 -11.35 -5.21
N ILE A 35 -4.70 -12.37 -4.35
CA ILE A 35 -5.81 -13.32 -4.41
C ILE A 35 -7.13 -12.67 -3.98
N VAL A 36 -7.11 -11.86 -2.92
CA VAL A 36 -8.32 -11.32 -2.30
C VAL A 36 -8.79 -10.01 -2.95
N SER A 37 -7.85 -9.17 -3.42
CA SER A 37 -8.15 -7.84 -3.96
C SER A 37 -9.17 -7.82 -5.11
N PRO A 38 -9.22 -8.78 -6.07
CA PRO A 38 -10.22 -8.75 -7.14
C PRO A 38 -11.66 -8.80 -6.61
N TYR A 39 -11.90 -9.57 -5.54
CA TYR A 39 -13.22 -9.69 -4.93
C TYR A 39 -13.62 -8.40 -4.21
N ILE A 40 -12.68 -7.84 -3.42
CA ILE A 40 -12.91 -6.59 -2.70
C ILE A 40 -13.07 -5.42 -3.67
N CYS A 41 -12.22 -5.32 -4.70
CA CYS A 41 -12.30 -4.27 -5.70
C CYS A 41 -13.63 -4.29 -6.44
N ARG A 42 -14.10 -5.46 -6.86
CA ARG A 42 -15.43 -5.59 -7.51
C ARG A 42 -16.55 -5.08 -6.61
N LEU A 43 -16.52 -5.43 -5.33
CA LEU A 43 -17.54 -4.99 -4.37
C LEU A 43 -17.51 -3.47 -4.17
N ILE A 44 -16.31 -2.92 -3.90
CA ILE A 44 -16.13 -1.50 -3.59
C ILE A 44 -16.34 -0.65 -4.84
N LEU A 45 -15.70 -0.99 -5.96
CA LEU A 45 -15.78 -0.21 -7.19
C LEU A 45 -17.18 -0.32 -7.83
N GLY A 46 -17.84 -1.46 -7.74
CA GLY A 46 -19.21 -1.58 -8.19
C GLY A 46 -20.18 -0.68 -7.41
N ARG A 47 -19.96 -0.52 -6.10
CA ARG A 47 -20.72 0.45 -5.31
C ARG A 47 -20.32 1.89 -5.65
N PHE A 48 -19.03 2.18 -5.71
CA PHE A 48 -18.50 3.49 -6.07
C PHE A 48 -19.02 3.96 -7.44
N ASN A 49 -18.98 3.11 -8.48
CA ASN A 49 -19.44 3.44 -9.82
C ASN A 49 -20.93 3.81 -9.84
N ARG A 50 -21.78 3.13 -9.04
CA ARG A 50 -23.19 3.50 -8.91
C ARG A 50 -23.39 4.88 -8.29
N GLU A 51 -22.61 5.22 -7.24
CA GLU A 51 -22.67 6.56 -6.64
C GLU A 51 -22.20 7.65 -7.61
N VAL A 52 -21.09 7.39 -8.31
CA VAL A 52 -20.54 8.29 -9.32
C VAL A 52 -21.55 8.57 -10.46
N GLU A 53 -22.27 7.54 -10.89
CA GLU A 53 -23.33 7.68 -11.89
C GLU A 53 -24.51 8.47 -11.36
N PHE A 54 -24.97 8.19 -10.13
CA PHE A 54 -26.04 8.91 -9.47
C PHE A 54 -25.76 10.41 -9.36
N TYR A 55 -24.51 10.79 -8.98
CA TYR A 55 -24.09 12.20 -8.88
C TYR A 55 -23.68 12.82 -10.22
N LYS A 56 -23.87 12.12 -11.36
CA LYS A 56 -23.51 12.58 -12.72
C LYS A 56 -22.03 12.96 -12.89
N VAL A 57 -21.15 12.33 -12.13
CA VAL A 57 -19.69 12.48 -12.24
C VAL A 57 -19.05 11.22 -12.85
N GLY A 58 -19.71 10.62 -13.85
CA GLY A 58 -19.35 9.35 -14.49
C GLY A 58 -17.90 9.29 -15.01
N TRP A 59 -17.27 10.43 -15.24
CA TRP A 59 -15.86 10.49 -15.61
C TRP A 59 -14.91 9.93 -14.52
N LEU A 60 -15.38 9.80 -13.28
CA LEU A 60 -14.63 9.16 -12.17
C LEU A 60 -14.79 7.64 -12.14
N SER A 61 -15.70 7.05 -12.90
CA SER A 61 -15.92 5.60 -12.87
C SER A 61 -14.62 4.83 -13.13
N ALA A 62 -14.45 3.70 -12.47
CA ALA A 62 -13.26 2.88 -12.58
C ALA A 62 -13.63 1.44 -12.97
N PRO A 63 -12.79 0.74 -13.75
CA PRO A 63 -13.03 -0.66 -14.06
C PRO A 63 -13.03 -1.50 -12.78
N GLU A 64 -14.01 -2.39 -12.62
CA GLU A 64 -14.16 -3.26 -11.46
C GLU A 64 -13.14 -4.41 -11.42
N THR A 65 -12.46 -4.63 -12.53
CA THR A 65 -11.47 -5.69 -12.70
C THR A 65 -10.20 -5.14 -13.31
N ALA A 66 -9.07 -5.72 -12.92
CA ALA A 66 -7.75 -5.43 -13.48
C ALA A 66 -7.11 -6.72 -14.01
N SER A 67 -6.14 -6.61 -14.91
CA SER A 67 -5.38 -7.77 -15.36
C SER A 67 -4.54 -8.35 -14.21
N ASN A 68 -4.27 -9.67 -14.27
CA ASN A 68 -3.46 -10.34 -13.25
C ASN A 68 -2.09 -9.68 -13.08
N ILE A 69 -1.46 -9.22 -14.17
CA ILE A 69 -0.17 -8.51 -14.11
C ILE A 69 -0.28 -7.25 -13.26
N VAL A 70 -1.32 -6.46 -13.46
CA VAL A 70 -1.55 -5.23 -12.66
C VAL A 70 -1.80 -5.57 -11.20
N ILE A 71 -2.62 -6.59 -10.93
CA ILE A 71 -2.94 -7.01 -9.56
C ILE A 71 -1.67 -7.43 -8.82
N TYR A 72 -0.91 -8.37 -9.38
CA TYR A 72 0.30 -8.88 -8.74
C TYR A 72 1.39 -7.81 -8.62
N SER A 73 1.67 -7.05 -9.69
CA SER A 73 2.70 -6.00 -9.64
C SER A 73 2.36 -4.93 -8.60
N SER A 74 1.10 -4.50 -8.51
CA SER A 74 0.66 -3.51 -7.52
C SER A 74 0.75 -4.06 -6.09
N ALA A 75 0.37 -5.32 -5.88
CA ALA A 75 0.45 -5.95 -4.56
C ALA A 75 1.92 -6.06 -4.09
N TYR A 76 2.82 -6.56 -4.94
CA TYR A 76 4.24 -6.65 -4.60
C TYR A 76 4.88 -5.28 -4.39
N PHE A 77 4.63 -4.35 -5.30
CA PHE A 77 5.17 -2.98 -5.16
C PHE A 77 4.68 -2.33 -3.88
N GLY A 78 3.37 -2.43 -3.58
CA GLY A 78 2.79 -1.83 -2.38
C GLY A 78 3.36 -2.40 -1.09
N THR A 79 3.43 -3.74 -0.96
CA THR A 79 3.90 -4.37 0.28
C THR A 79 5.41 -4.22 0.48
N LEU A 80 6.21 -4.36 -0.57
CA LEU A 80 7.67 -4.22 -0.47
C LEU A 80 8.09 -2.77 -0.21
N SER A 81 7.45 -1.80 -0.89
CA SER A 81 7.72 -0.38 -0.62
C SER A 81 7.29 0.03 0.79
N HIS A 82 6.20 -0.54 1.33
CA HIS A 82 5.76 -0.29 2.69
C HIS A 82 6.83 -0.72 3.72
N VAL A 83 7.31 -1.98 3.63
CA VAL A 83 8.39 -2.44 4.53
C VAL A 83 9.65 -1.59 4.38
N LEU A 84 10.02 -1.23 3.14
CA LEU A 84 11.20 -0.41 2.91
C LEU A 84 11.07 0.99 3.54
N ILE A 85 9.92 1.64 3.34
CA ILE A 85 9.65 2.99 3.86
C ILE A 85 9.63 2.97 5.39
N ASP A 86 8.97 2.01 5.98
CA ASP A 86 8.91 1.88 7.44
C ASP A 86 10.29 1.56 8.05
N SER A 87 11.12 0.81 7.32
CA SER A 87 12.49 0.51 7.74
C SER A 87 13.38 1.76 7.89
N PHE A 88 13.04 2.87 7.24
CA PHE A 88 13.76 4.13 7.44
C PHE A 88 13.45 4.80 8.78
N ILE A 89 12.24 4.56 9.33
CA ILE A 89 11.70 5.30 10.47
C ILE A 89 11.76 4.48 11.75
N TYR A 90 11.39 3.20 11.68
CA TYR A 90 11.13 2.39 12.86
C TYR A 90 12.32 1.49 13.21
N TYR A 91 12.81 1.62 14.46
CA TYR A 91 13.96 0.87 14.98
C TYR A 91 13.62 -0.61 15.27
N ASP A 92 12.33 -0.93 15.48
CA ASP A 92 11.85 -2.28 15.79
C ASP A 92 11.52 -3.10 14.55
N ILE A 93 11.78 -2.57 13.34
CA ILE A 93 11.64 -3.30 12.08
C ILE A 93 12.97 -3.97 11.73
N HIS A 94 12.89 -5.26 11.48
CA HIS A 94 14.00 -6.11 11.05
C HIS A 94 13.70 -6.73 9.68
N PRO A 95 13.92 -6.01 8.57
CA PRO A 95 13.37 -6.37 7.25
C PRO A 95 13.92 -7.67 6.68
N PHE A 96 15.08 -8.13 7.18
CA PHE A 96 15.77 -9.32 6.68
C PHE A 96 15.59 -10.59 7.53
N ILE A 97 14.76 -10.58 8.57
CA ILE A 97 14.47 -11.80 9.33
C ILE A 97 13.91 -12.87 8.36
N PRO A 98 14.34 -14.14 8.49
CA PRO A 98 15.17 -14.74 9.54
C PRO A 98 16.69 -14.74 9.26
N PHE A 99 17.16 -14.09 8.22
CA PHE A 99 18.58 -14.13 7.82
C PHE A 99 19.44 -13.16 8.61
N SER A 100 18.89 -12.02 9.04
CA SER A 100 19.59 -10.98 9.77
C SER A 100 18.62 -10.15 10.59
N ASP A 101 19.02 -9.83 11.83
CA ASP A 101 18.29 -8.92 12.71
C ASP A 101 18.68 -7.44 12.49
N LEU A 102 19.56 -7.16 11.51
CA LEU A 102 19.99 -5.81 11.24
C LEU A 102 18.97 -5.07 10.37
N ASN A 103 18.76 -3.78 10.68
CA ASN A 103 18.09 -2.84 9.83
C ASN A 103 19.08 -1.83 9.24
N PRO A 104 19.66 -2.10 8.06
CA PRO A 104 20.65 -1.20 7.45
C PRO A 104 20.01 0.08 6.88
N PHE A 105 18.69 0.16 6.85
CA PHE A 105 17.95 1.30 6.28
C PHE A 105 17.62 2.36 7.32
N LEU A 106 17.73 2.04 8.61
CA LEU A 106 17.31 2.92 9.68
C LEU A 106 18.02 4.30 9.59
N ASN A 107 17.23 5.36 9.63
CA ASN A 107 17.69 6.76 9.59
C ASN A 107 18.45 7.18 8.31
N ILE A 108 18.41 6.41 7.20
CA ILE A 108 18.95 6.87 5.91
C ILE A 108 18.17 8.09 5.42
N ILE A 109 16.87 8.10 5.62
CA ILE A 109 15.99 9.24 5.34
C ILE A 109 15.35 9.65 6.66
N SER A 110 15.31 10.95 6.94
CA SER A 110 14.60 11.47 8.11
C SER A 110 13.10 11.21 8.02
N GLN A 111 12.42 11.14 9.15
CA GLN A 111 10.96 10.94 9.20
C GLN A 111 10.22 11.99 8.36
N ASP A 112 10.61 13.27 8.44
CA ASP A 112 10.03 14.33 7.61
C ASP A 112 10.29 14.10 6.12
N GLY A 113 11.50 13.63 5.77
CA GLY A 113 11.87 13.28 4.40
C GLY A 113 10.97 12.18 3.83
N VAL A 114 10.64 11.17 4.62
CA VAL A 114 9.70 10.11 4.24
C VAL A 114 8.29 10.66 4.02
N TYR A 115 7.80 11.53 4.89
CA TYR A 115 6.49 12.16 4.71
C TYR A 115 6.43 13.03 3.45
N TYR A 116 7.49 13.79 3.14
CA TYR A 116 7.59 14.53 1.88
C TYR A 116 7.61 13.60 0.66
N LEU A 117 8.40 12.52 0.71
CA LEU A 117 8.45 11.52 -0.35
C LEU A 117 7.06 10.91 -0.63
N CYS A 118 6.36 10.48 0.41
CA CYS A 118 5.01 9.92 0.29
C CYS A 118 4.01 10.95 -0.27
N SER A 119 4.06 12.18 0.22
CA SER A 119 3.15 13.26 -0.22
C SER A 119 3.38 13.62 -1.68
N VAL A 120 4.63 13.78 -2.09
CA VAL A 120 4.99 14.07 -3.49
C VAL A 120 4.59 12.91 -4.39
N SER A 121 4.86 11.67 -3.99
CA SER A 121 4.48 10.47 -4.76
C SER A 121 2.97 10.36 -4.93
N ALA A 122 2.19 10.67 -3.90
CA ALA A 122 0.74 10.67 -3.97
C ALA A 122 0.22 11.73 -4.97
N ILE A 123 0.78 12.94 -4.94
CA ILE A 123 0.41 14.01 -5.89
C ILE A 123 0.79 13.63 -7.32
N LEU A 124 2.02 13.12 -7.54
CA LEU A 124 2.49 12.70 -8.85
C LEU A 124 1.70 11.53 -9.44
N GLY A 125 1.16 10.66 -8.59
CA GLY A 125 0.28 9.57 -9.00
C GLY A 125 -1.15 10.01 -9.28
N ALA A 126 -1.73 10.79 -8.38
CA ALA A 126 -3.13 11.19 -8.46
C ALA A 126 -3.39 12.26 -9.53
N ALA A 127 -2.54 13.28 -9.65
CA ALA A 127 -2.77 14.40 -10.56
C ALA A 127 -2.82 13.98 -12.03
N PRO A 128 -1.87 13.21 -12.60
CA PRO A 128 -1.96 12.73 -13.97
C PRO A 128 -3.18 11.83 -14.22
N TRP A 129 -3.53 11.01 -13.23
CA TRP A 129 -4.70 10.15 -13.33
C TRP A 129 -6.00 10.97 -13.45
N VAL A 130 -6.20 11.98 -12.59
CA VAL A 130 -7.37 12.86 -12.62
C VAL A 130 -7.42 13.67 -13.93
N ILE A 131 -6.28 14.22 -14.36
CA ILE A 131 -6.19 15.01 -15.60
C ILE A 131 -6.59 14.16 -16.81
N ARG A 132 -6.01 12.97 -16.96
CA ARG A 132 -6.33 12.05 -18.07
C ARG A 132 -7.80 11.65 -18.08
N LYS A 133 -8.34 11.29 -16.92
CA LYS A 133 -9.75 10.95 -16.76
C LYS A 133 -10.67 12.09 -17.19
N LYS A 134 -10.39 13.32 -16.75
CA LYS A 134 -11.19 14.51 -17.10
C LYS A 134 -11.10 14.87 -18.58
N MET A 135 -9.96 14.56 -19.22
CA MET A 135 -9.76 14.81 -20.67
C MET A 135 -10.38 13.74 -21.57
N GLY A 136 -11.00 12.69 -21.02
CA GLY A 136 -11.65 11.64 -21.78
C GLY A 136 -10.70 10.70 -22.55
N ASN A 137 -9.41 10.67 -22.20
CA ASN A 137 -8.38 9.88 -22.87
C ASN A 137 -8.23 8.44 -22.28
N TRP A 138 -9.35 7.81 -21.95
CA TRP A 138 -9.43 6.40 -21.49
C TRP A 138 -10.47 5.62 -22.29
#